data_cb5719bcb6d8fa25c5beccf26b5bb14a
#
_entry.id   cb5719bcb6d8fa25c5beccf26b5bb14a
#
_cell.length_a   1.000
_cell.length_b   1.000
_cell.length_c   1.000
_cell.angle_alpha   90.00
_cell.angle_beta   90.00
_cell.angle_gamma   90.00
#
_symmetry.space_group_name_H-M   'P 1'
#
loop_
_entity.id
_entity.type
_entity.pdbx_description
1 polymer ?
#
loop_
_entity_poly.entity_id
_entity_poly.type
_entity_poly.pdbx_seq_one_letter_code
_entity_poly.pdbx_strand_id
1 'polypeptide(L)'
;MIESILKIILVTATIYHAEPKQTDSTPFITASGMYIDADCPQCHRWIAVSRDLEELGFVFGAKVKVTGTGYLDGIWTVQDRMHERWQQRIDFLVNQDITGGKWENIKIELLSY
;
A
#
# COMPACT_ATOMS: atom_id res chain seq x y z
N MET A 1 5.77 27.74 -16.30
CA MET A 1 4.88 26.61 -16.24
C MET A 1 5.57 25.41 -15.61
N ILE A 2 4.87 24.77 -14.75
CA ILE A 2 5.42 23.63 -14.04
C ILE A 2 4.82 22.38 -14.65
N GLU A 3 5.68 21.45 -14.95
CA GLU A 3 5.21 20.17 -15.41
C GLU A 3 5.15 19.19 -14.29
N SER A 4 4.02 18.53 -14.18
CA SER A 4 3.90 17.44 -13.25
C SER A 4 4.62 16.24 -13.83
N ILE A 5 5.64 15.81 -13.14
CA ILE A 5 6.31 14.59 -13.52
C ILE A 5 5.61 13.47 -12.80
N LEU A 6 4.83 12.69 -13.54
CA LEU A 6 4.16 11.55 -12.96
C LEU A 6 5.17 10.45 -12.76
N LYS A 7 5.20 9.93 -11.55
CA LYS A 7 6.02 8.77 -11.27
C LYS A 7 5.18 7.54 -11.46
N ILE A 8 5.52 6.79 -12.47
CA ILE A 8 4.84 5.55 -12.81
C ILE A 8 5.87 4.43 -12.70
N ILE A 9 5.53 3.40 -11.93
CA ILE A 9 6.44 2.30 -11.73
C ILE A 9 5.65 1.01 -11.68
N LEU A 10 6.26 -0.07 -12.12
CA LEU A 10 5.66 -1.40 -12.04
C LEU A 10 6.18 -2.09 -10.80
N VAL A 11 5.26 -2.70 -10.06
CA VAL A 11 5.60 -3.36 -8.80
C VAL A 11 4.89 -4.70 -8.71
N THR A 12 5.30 -5.50 -7.74
CA THR A 12 4.56 -6.69 -7.33
C THR A 12 3.61 -6.25 -6.21
N ALA A 13 2.38 -6.70 -6.25
CA ALA A 13 1.39 -6.37 -5.23
C ALA A 13 0.91 -7.62 -4.52
N THR A 14 0.78 -7.53 -3.21
CA THR A 14 0.23 -8.59 -2.38
C THR A 14 -0.78 -7.98 -1.42
N ILE A 15 -1.33 -8.79 -0.52
CA ILE A 15 -2.28 -8.29 0.48
C ILE A 15 -1.74 -8.61 1.88
N TYR A 16 -2.24 -7.86 2.86
CA TYR A 16 -1.94 -8.18 4.26
C TYR A 16 -3.14 -7.84 5.13
N HIS A 17 -3.13 -8.41 6.33
CA HIS A 17 -4.20 -8.24 7.30
C HIS A 17 -3.64 -7.59 8.57
N ALA A 18 -4.48 -6.82 9.23
CA ALA A 18 -4.13 -6.22 10.51
C ALA A 18 -4.36 -7.26 11.61
N GLU A 19 -3.40 -8.15 11.79
CA GLU A 19 -3.49 -9.18 12.82
C GLU A 19 -2.11 -9.52 13.34
N PRO A 20 -2.02 -10.03 14.59
CA PRO A 20 -0.70 -10.26 15.22
C PRO A 20 0.23 -11.19 14.46
N LYS A 21 -0.31 -12.11 13.68
CA LYS A 21 0.51 -13.05 12.93
C LYS A 21 1.29 -12.40 11.80
N GLN A 22 0.81 -11.29 11.28
CA GLN A 22 1.37 -10.66 10.09
C GLN A 22 2.02 -9.32 10.40
N THR A 23 1.79 -8.78 11.58
CA THR A 23 2.30 -7.48 11.97
C THR A 23 3.02 -7.62 13.30
N ASP A 24 3.49 -6.52 13.84
CA ASP A 24 4.17 -6.52 15.12
C ASP A 24 3.16 -6.47 16.28
N SER A 25 3.59 -6.02 17.44
CA SER A 25 2.74 -5.99 18.63
C SER A 25 1.63 -4.95 18.57
N THR A 26 1.60 -4.11 17.53
CA THR A 26 0.55 -3.12 17.36
C THR A 26 -0.14 -3.32 16.01
N PRO A 27 -0.89 -4.42 15.84
CA PRO A 27 -1.43 -4.79 14.53
C PRO A 27 -2.46 -3.83 13.96
N PHE A 28 -3.07 -3.01 14.81
CA PHE A 28 -4.10 -2.06 14.37
C PHE A 28 -3.60 -0.62 14.33
N ILE A 29 -2.28 -0.45 14.28
CA ILE A 29 -1.67 0.87 14.10
C ILE A 29 -0.67 0.73 12.98
N THR A 30 -0.81 1.57 11.95
CA THR A 30 0.12 1.54 10.81
C THR A 30 1.45 2.16 11.19
N ALA A 31 2.45 1.98 10.34
CA ALA A 31 3.77 2.58 10.57
C ALA A 31 3.69 4.11 10.61
N SER A 32 2.71 4.70 9.94
CA SER A 32 2.52 6.15 9.97
C SER A 32 1.80 6.62 11.24
N GLY A 33 1.33 5.68 12.08
CA GLY A 33 0.63 6.01 13.32
C GLY A 33 -0.88 6.10 13.21
N MET A 34 -1.45 5.64 12.10
CA MET A 34 -2.90 5.69 11.91
C MET A 34 -3.56 4.44 12.48
N TYR A 35 -4.73 4.63 13.10
CA TYR A 35 -5.49 3.52 13.64
C TYR A 35 -6.32 2.86 12.56
N ILE A 36 -6.29 1.53 12.53
CA ILE A 36 -7.06 0.74 11.57
C ILE A 36 -8.38 0.34 12.21
N ASP A 37 -9.48 0.61 11.48
CA ASP A 37 -10.81 0.17 11.89
C ASP A 37 -10.88 -1.35 11.71
N ALA A 38 -10.97 -2.08 12.81
CA ALA A 38 -10.97 -3.53 12.76
C ALA A 38 -12.20 -4.10 12.04
N ASP A 39 -13.29 -3.33 11.96
CA ASP A 39 -14.50 -3.78 11.30
C ASP A 39 -14.40 -3.72 9.79
N CYS A 40 -13.59 -2.82 9.27
CA CYS A 40 -13.39 -2.73 7.83
C CYS A 40 -12.02 -2.12 7.52
N PRO A 41 -10.94 -2.88 7.69
CA PRO A 41 -9.62 -2.36 7.34
C PRO A 41 -9.53 -1.88 5.89
N GLN A 42 -10.16 -2.62 4.99
CA GLN A 42 -10.11 -2.30 3.55
C GLN A 42 -10.79 -0.98 3.22
N CYS A 43 -11.71 -0.52 4.07
CA CYS A 43 -12.44 0.72 3.83
C CYS A 43 -11.52 1.94 3.86
N HIS A 44 -10.39 1.85 4.51
CA HIS A 44 -9.43 2.94 4.56
C HIS A 44 -8.72 3.15 3.23
N ARG A 45 -8.60 2.13 2.41
CA ARG A 45 -7.84 2.18 1.17
C ARG A 45 -6.39 2.56 1.45
N TRP A 46 -5.75 1.82 2.33
CA TRP A 46 -4.35 2.04 2.70
C TRP A 46 -3.47 0.94 2.16
N ILE A 47 -2.25 1.31 1.77
CA ILE A 47 -1.24 0.34 1.32
C ILE A 47 0.04 0.52 2.11
N ALA A 48 0.80 -0.57 2.20
CA ALA A 48 2.18 -0.55 2.65
C ALA A 48 3.07 -0.56 1.41
N VAL A 49 4.20 0.10 1.48
CA VAL A 49 5.15 0.13 0.37
C VAL A 49 6.50 -0.36 0.84
N SER A 50 7.26 -0.97 -0.08
CA SER A 50 8.64 -1.30 0.20
C SER A 50 9.45 -0.01 0.33
N ARG A 51 10.53 -0.06 1.10
CA ARG A 51 11.23 1.16 1.50
C ARG A 51 11.89 1.89 0.34
N ASP A 52 12.27 1.15 -0.69
CA ASP A 52 12.83 1.76 -1.89
C ASP A 52 11.83 2.71 -2.57
N LEU A 53 10.54 2.41 -2.46
CA LEU A 53 9.51 3.28 -3.04
C LEU A 53 9.38 4.59 -2.28
N GLU A 54 9.69 4.59 -0.99
CA GLU A 54 9.64 5.85 -0.22
C GLU A 54 10.64 6.86 -0.77
N GLU A 55 11.78 6.38 -1.23
CA GLU A 55 12.79 7.26 -1.80
C GLU A 55 12.36 7.86 -3.13
N LEU A 56 11.37 7.27 -3.75
CA LEU A 56 10.82 7.76 -5.01
C LEU A 56 9.61 8.68 -4.80
N GLY A 57 9.24 8.93 -3.54
CA GLY A 57 8.13 9.83 -3.26
C GLY A 57 6.87 9.16 -2.75
N PHE A 58 6.84 7.82 -2.70
CA PHE A 58 5.69 7.09 -2.17
C PHE A 58 5.78 7.05 -0.65
N VAL A 59 5.62 8.22 -0.05
CA VAL A 59 5.78 8.42 1.39
C VAL A 59 4.42 8.40 2.08
N PHE A 60 4.43 8.35 3.42
CA PHE A 60 3.18 8.34 4.18
C PHE A 60 2.30 9.52 3.79
N GLY A 61 1.04 9.24 3.50
CA GLY A 61 0.08 10.25 3.06
C GLY A 61 -0.01 10.41 1.56
N ALA A 62 0.91 9.85 0.80
CA ALA A 62 0.88 9.97 -0.66
C ALA A 62 -0.31 9.20 -1.24
N LYS A 63 -0.95 9.80 -2.24
CA LYS A 63 -2.04 9.16 -2.97
C LYS A 63 -1.47 8.45 -4.19
N VAL A 64 -1.89 7.23 -4.39
CA VAL A 64 -1.35 6.36 -5.43
C VAL A 64 -2.50 5.74 -6.21
N LYS A 65 -2.43 5.83 -7.53
CA LYS A 65 -3.39 5.14 -8.38
C LYS A 65 -2.81 3.79 -8.78
N VAL A 66 -3.55 2.73 -8.49
CA VAL A 66 -3.13 1.36 -8.77
C VAL A 66 -3.96 0.80 -9.91
N THR A 67 -3.30 0.14 -10.85
CA THR A 67 -3.95 -0.46 -12.02
C THR A 67 -3.35 -1.83 -12.29
N GLY A 68 -4.21 -2.81 -12.51
CA GLY A 68 -3.77 -4.14 -12.93
C GLY A 68 -4.20 -5.28 -12.02
N THR A 69 -4.83 -4.98 -10.89
CA THR A 69 -5.30 -6.03 -9.97
C THR A 69 -6.75 -6.40 -10.18
N GLY A 70 -7.52 -5.54 -10.86
CA GLY A 70 -8.95 -5.73 -10.99
C GLY A 70 -9.68 -5.11 -9.82
N TYR A 71 -10.16 -5.92 -8.89
CA TYR A 71 -11.04 -5.43 -7.83
C TYR A 71 -10.34 -4.50 -6.81
N LEU A 72 -9.04 -4.51 -6.76
CA LEU A 72 -8.31 -3.61 -5.86
C LEU A 72 -7.76 -2.37 -6.57
N ASP A 73 -8.08 -2.20 -7.84
CA ASP A 73 -7.64 -1.02 -8.58
C ASP A 73 -8.28 0.25 -8.01
N GLY A 74 -7.62 1.36 -8.22
CA GLY A 74 -8.12 2.65 -7.80
C GLY A 74 -7.11 3.42 -6.97
N ILE A 75 -7.62 4.37 -6.19
CA ILE A 75 -6.77 5.27 -5.40
C ILE A 75 -6.57 4.70 -4.01
N TRP A 76 -5.32 4.65 -3.59
CA TRP A 76 -4.92 4.18 -2.26
C TRP A 76 -4.00 5.21 -1.63
N THR A 77 -3.88 5.19 -0.32
CA THR A 77 -3.00 6.10 0.40
C THR A 77 -1.91 5.28 1.08
N VAL A 78 -0.68 5.73 0.96
CA VAL A 78 0.45 5.08 1.65
C VAL A 78 0.36 5.42 3.13
N GLN A 79 0.21 4.40 3.98
CA GLN A 79 0.18 4.61 5.43
C GLN A 79 0.99 3.56 6.18
N ASP A 80 1.60 2.64 5.46
CA ASP A 80 2.35 1.60 6.12
C ASP A 80 3.62 1.30 5.34
N ARG A 81 4.47 0.48 5.93
CA ARG A 81 5.79 0.21 5.39
C ARG A 81 6.07 -1.28 5.50
N MET A 82 6.64 -1.84 4.44
CA MET A 82 6.99 -3.26 4.41
C MET A 82 8.36 -3.48 5.03
N HIS A 83 8.62 -4.75 5.36
CA HIS A 83 9.93 -5.14 5.87
C HIS A 83 11.02 -4.75 4.86
N GLU A 84 12.19 -4.41 5.37
CA GLU A 84 13.29 -3.90 4.53
C GLU A 84 13.78 -4.88 3.49
N ARG A 85 13.48 -6.17 3.64
CA ARG A 85 13.89 -7.18 2.65
C ARG A 85 13.13 -7.06 1.34
N TRP A 86 11.97 -6.39 1.34
CA TRP A 86 11.16 -6.29 0.14
C TRP A 86 11.57 -5.08 -0.69
N GLN A 87 11.51 -5.25 -2.00
CA GLN A 87 11.80 -4.18 -2.93
C GLN A 87 10.77 -4.17 -4.04
N GLN A 88 10.44 -2.99 -4.52
CA GLN A 88 9.54 -2.78 -5.66
C GLN A 88 8.22 -3.50 -5.44
N ARG A 89 7.62 -3.26 -4.27
CA ARG A 89 6.46 -4.03 -3.84
C ARG A 89 5.51 -3.19 -3.03
N ILE A 90 4.21 -3.50 -3.15
CA ILE A 90 3.19 -2.91 -2.29
C ILE A 90 2.32 -4.03 -1.70
N ASP A 91 1.69 -3.74 -0.56
CA ASP A 91 0.73 -4.62 0.09
C ASP A 91 -0.54 -3.85 0.32
N PHE A 92 -1.68 -4.42 -0.09
CA PHE A 92 -2.98 -3.82 0.19
C PHE A 92 -3.48 -4.29 1.55
N LEU A 93 -3.89 -3.35 2.39
CA LEU A 93 -4.56 -3.68 3.65
C LEU A 93 -5.98 -4.10 3.30
N VAL A 94 -6.35 -5.33 3.63
CA VAL A 94 -7.66 -5.88 3.27
C VAL A 94 -8.34 -6.50 4.48
N ASN A 95 -9.63 -6.76 4.34
CA ASN A 95 -10.41 -7.44 5.36
C ASN A 95 -9.98 -8.89 5.46
N GLN A 96 -10.27 -9.50 6.60
CA GLN A 96 -9.79 -10.86 6.89
C GLN A 96 -10.38 -11.92 5.98
N ASP A 97 -11.51 -11.67 5.37
CA ASP A 97 -12.13 -12.62 4.46
C ASP A 97 -11.42 -12.68 3.10
N ILE A 98 -10.55 -11.72 2.81
CA ILE A 98 -9.73 -11.76 1.60
C ILE A 98 -8.50 -12.60 1.94
N THR A 99 -8.36 -13.76 1.33
CA THR A 99 -7.35 -14.73 1.78
C THR A 99 -6.21 -14.97 0.81
N GLY A 100 -6.14 -14.29 -0.30
CA GLY A 100 -5.04 -14.49 -1.22
C GLY A 100 -4.95 -13.37 -2.20
N GLY A 101 -3.78 -13.22 -2.77
CA GLY A 101 -3.61 -12.20 -3.79
C GLY A 101 -2.14 -11.89 -4.00
N LYS A 102 -1.71 -12.09 -5.23
CA LYS A 102 -0.39 -11.68 -5.66
C LYS A 102 -0.48 -11.36 -7.14
N TRP A 103 -0.05 -10.18 -7.49
CA TRP A 103 -0.07 -9.71 -8.86
C TRP A 103 1.31 -9.17 -9.21
N GLU A 104 1.76 -9.44 -10.42
CA GLU A 104 3.04 -8.92 -10.88
C GLU A 104 2.81 -7.87 -11.96
N ASN A 105 3.77 -6.97 -12.09
CA ASN A 105 3.73 -5.91 -13.09
C ASN A 105 2.51 -5.01 -12.92
N ILE A 106 2.22 -4.65 -11.68
CA ILE A 106 1.12 -3.75 -11.36
C ILE A 106 1.62 -2.33 -11.49
N LYS A 107 0.85 -1.51 -12.19
CA LYS A 107 1.21 -0.11 -12.38
C LYS A 107 0.75 0.72 -11.20
N ILE A 108 1.67 1.48 -10.63
CA ILE A 108 1.33 2.48 -9.62
C ILE A 108 1.77 3.85 -10.11
N GLU A 109 0.93 4.84 -9.84
CA GLU A 109 1.18 6.22 -10.23
C GLU A 109 1.08 7.10 -8.99
N LEU A 110 2.13 7.87 -8.76
CA LEU A 110 2.12 8.82 -7.65
C LEU A 110 1.29 10.03 -8.04
N LEU A 111 0.21 10.29 -7.31
CA LEU A 111 -0.68 11.39 -7.63
C LEU A 111 -0.36 12.64 -6.82
N SER A 112 -0.25 12.48 -5.50
CA SER A 112 0.02 13.60 -4.63
C SER A 112 0.29 13.13 -3.23
N TYR A 113 0.70 14.08 -2.39
CA TYR A 113 0.86 13.85 -0.97
C TYR A 113 0.76 15.18 -0.21
#